data_a736d52d7bf51e559b9c6305568eaadb
#
_entry.id   a736d52d7bf51e559b9c6305568eaadb
#
_cell.length_a   1.000
_cell.length_b   1.000
_cell.length_c   1.000
_cell.angle_alpha   90.00
_cell.angle_beta   90.00
_cell.angle_gamma   90.00
#
_symmetry.space_group_name_H-M   'P 1'
#
loop_
_entity.id
_entity.type
_entity.pdbx_description
1 polymer ?
#
loop_
_entity_poly.entity_id
_entity_poly.type
_entity_poly.pdbx_seq_one_letter_code
_entity_poly.pdbx_strand_id
1 'polypeptide(L)'
;MSSLKKTRQIATYLWHTWKGYRLQALLNMTIGLLSVVSALAFVWATKLAIDIATQVKTDMPLSTAIFILALILIIELAIGIFSRWIRALLGVKAQNKMRLHIFTKLMNGEWNALRAFHSGNLINRMEQDVNGIVNFLIESIPSLVCTLAQFTGAFFFLFFMDKQLACIVVLILPFFVICSKLYVKRMRKITHN
;
A
#
# COMPACT_ATOMS: atom_id res chain seq x y z
N MET A 1 5.47 8.63 30.64
CA MET A 1 4.03 9.01 30.50
C MET A 1 3.78 10.09 29.45
N SER A 2 4.74 10.91 29.05
CA SER A 2 4.58 11.97 28.02
C SER A 2 4.47 11.44 26.58
N SER A 3 5.18 10.37 26.23
CA SER A 3 5.17 9.77 24.88
C SER A 3 3.80 9.23 24.45
N LEU A 4 3.09 8.52 25.32
CA LEU A 4 1.78 7.94 25.02
C LEU A 4 0.69 9.01 24.83
N LYS A 5 0.74 10.12 25.57
CA LYS A 5 -0.18 11.27 25.37
C LYS A 5 0.07 11.95 24.02
N LYS A 6 1.33 12.09 23.63
CA LYS A 6 1.73 12.69 22.34
C LYS A 6 1.30 11.81 21.16
N THR A 7 1.46 10.48 21.27
CA THR A 7 1.01 9.53 20.26
C THR A 7 -0.52 9.53 20.10
N ARG A 8 -1.25 9.63 21.22
CA ARG A 8 -2.72 9.71 21.21
C ARG A 8 -3.23 11.01 20.57
N GLN A 9 -2.57 12.13 20.84
CA GLN A 9 -2.90 13.42 20.21
C GLN A 9 -2.65 13.39 18.70
N ILE A 10 -1.53 12.81 18.27
CA ILE A 10 -1.19 12.63 16.85
C ILE A 10 -2.23 11.72 16.18
N ALA A 11 -2.60 10.61 16.81
CA ALA A 11 -3.61 9.70 16.29
C ALA A 11 -5.00 10.38 16.16
N THR A 12 -5.39 11.20 17.14
CA THR A 12 -6.66 11.95 17.09
C THR A 12 -6.63 13.03 16.00
N TYR A 13 -5.51 13.70 15.83
CA TYR A 13 -5.32 14.69 14.77
C TYR A 13 -5.36 14.04 13.37
N LEU A 14 -4.67 12.93 13.19
CA LEU A 14 -4.71 12.15 11.95
C LEU A 14 -6.13 11.64 11.65
N TRP A 15 -6.84 11.17 12.67
CA TRP A 15 -8.23 10.72 12.54
C TRP A 15 -9.18 11.85 12.11
N HIS A 16 -8.97 13.06 12.63
CA HIS A 16 -9.79 14.21 12.24
C HIS A 16 -9.46 14.71 10.83
N THR A 17 -8.19 14.74 10.47
CA THR A 17 -7.72 15.08 9.11
C THR A 17 -8.19 14.04 8.11
N TRP A 18 -8.23 12.75 8.49
CA TRP A 18 -8.72 11.66 7.65
C TRP A 18 -10.19 11.79 7.25
N LYS A 19 -11.01 12.45 8.08
CA LYS A 19 -12.42 12.72 7.73
C LYS A 19 -12.59 13.41 6.36
N GLY A 20 -11.68 14.30 5.99
CA GLY A 20 -11.71 15.01 4.71
C GLY A 20 -11.26 14.19 3.49
N TYR A 21 -10.57 13.04 3.71
CA TYR A 21 -9.97 12.21 2.66
C TYR A 21 -10.48 10.77 2.65
N ARG A 22 -11.50 10.45 3.46
CA ARG A 22 -12.06 9.09 3.60
C ARG A 22 -12.51 8.49 2.28
N LEU A 23 -13.20 9.28 1.46
CA LEU A 23 -13.69 8.80 0.17
C LEU A 23 -12.54 8.41 -0.76
N GLN A 24 -11.46 9.20 -0.78
CA GLN A 24 -10.28 8.93 -1.60
C GLN A 24 -9.52 7.70 -1.10
N ALA A 25 -9.36 7.55 0.22
CA ALA A 25 -8.74 6.38 0.83
C ALA A 25 -9.58 5.11 0.58
N LEU A 26 -10.91 5.18 0.71
CA LEU A 26 -11.82 4.07 0.42
C LEU A 26 -11.76 3.66 -1.05
N LEU A 27 -11.79 4.62 -1.98
CA LEU A 27 -11.64 4.34 -3.41
C LEU A 27 -10.29 3.66 -3.70
N ASN A 28 -9.21 4.15 -3.09
CA ASN A 28 -7.91 3.52 -3.26
C ASN A 28 -7.85 2.10 -2.66
N MET A 29 -8.51 1.87 -1.52
CA MET A 29 -8.66 0.54 -0.93
C MET A 29 -9.44 -0.42 -1.83
N THR A 30 -10.59 -0.01 -2.36
CA THR A 30 -11.43 -0.87 -3.22
C THR A 30 -10.70 -1.24 -4.51
N ILE A 31 -10.02 -0.28 -5.14
CA ILE A 31 -9.22 -0.53 -6.33
C ILE A 31 -8.03 -1.44 -6.01
N GLY A 32 -7.38 -1.23 -4.86
CA GLY A 32 -6.31 -2.09 -4.38
C GLY A 32 -6.75 -3.52 -4.10
N LEU A 33 -7.90 -3.71 -3.48
CA LEU A 33 -8.49 -5.04 -3.27
C LEU A 33 -8.86 -5.73 -4.58
N LEU A 34 -9.39 -4.99 -5.56
CA LEU A 34 -9.65 -5.52 -6.90
C LEU A 34 -8.35 -6.02 -7.57
N SER A 35 -7.27 -5.27 -7.44
CA SER A 35 -5.94 -5.69 -7.91
C SER A 35 -5.45 -6.96 -7.21
N VAL A 36 -5.70 -7.12 -5.90
CA VAL A 36 -5.36 -8.34 -5.16
C VAL A 36 -6.13 -9.55 -5.68
N VAL A 37 -7.44 -9.39 -5.93
CA VAL A 37 -8.27 -10.47 -6.49
C VAL A 37 -7.78 -10.87 -7.87
N SER A 38 -7.44 -9.90 -8.73
CA SER A 38 -6.88 -10.16 -10.06
C SER A 38 -5.55 -10.92 -9.98
N ALA A 39 -4.64 -10.53 -9.08
CA ALA A 39 -3.37 -11.21 -8.88
C ALA A 39 -3.56 -12.67 -8.41
N LEU A 40 -4.50 -12.92 -7.49
CA LEU A 40 -4.82 -14.30 -7.05
C LEU A 40 -5.46 -15.11 -8.17
N ALA A 41 -6.31 -14.51 -9.01
CA ALA A 41 -6.87 -15.16 -10.20
C ALA A 41 -5.77 -15.54 -11.20
N PHE A 42 -4.75 -14.69 -11.38
CA PHE A 42 -3.60 -15.00 -12.21
C PHE A 42 -2.79 -16.20 -11.69
N VAL A 43 -2.55 -16.27 -10.38
CA VAL A 43 -1.90 -17.43 -9.75
C VAL A 43 -2.71 -18.70 -9.98
N TRP A 44 -4.04 -18.63 -9.84
CA TRP A 44 -4.93 -19.76 -10.11
C TRP A 44 -4.87 -20.21 -11.56
N ALA A 45 -4.89 -19.28 -12.52
CA ALA A 45 -4.80 -19.58 -13.95
C ALA A 45 -3.44 -20.19 -14.33
N THR A 46 -2.36 -19.71 -13.70
CA THR A 46 -1.02 -20.27 -13.86
C THR A 46 -0.96 -21.73 -13.40
N LYS A 47 -1.55 -22.00 -12.22
CA LYS A 47 -1.69 -23.38 -11.73
C LYS A 47 -2.45 -24.26 -12.72
N LEU A 48 -3.62 -23.78 -13.19
CA LEU A 48 -4.44 -24.53 -14.14
C LEU A 48 -3.67 -24.86 -15.42
N ALA A 49 -2.90 -23.91 -15.97
CA ALA A 49 -2.07 -24.12 -17.15
C ALA A 49 -0.97 -25.16 -16.91
N ILE A 50 -0.33 -25.15 -15.74
CA ILE A 50 0.68 -26.14 -15.37
C ILE A 50 0.05 -27.53 -15.20
N ASP A 51 -1.08 -27.66 -14.51
CA ASP A 51 -1.78 -28.92 -14.29
C ASP A 51 -2.17 -29.59 -15.63
N ILE A 52 -2.59 -28.79 -16.61
CA ILE A 52 -2.91 -29.28 -17.96
C ILE A 52 -1.64 -29.63 -18.74
N ALA A 53 -0.58 -28.82 -18.67
CA ALA A 53 0.68 -29.09 -19.37
C ALA A 53 1.38 -30.35 -18.87
N THR A 54 1.23 -30.66 -17.57
CA THR A 54 1.79 -31.86 -16.92
C THR A 54 0.85 -33.07 -17.01
N GLN A 55 -0.25 -32.96 -17.73
CA GLN A 55 -1.26 -34.04 -17.92
C GLN A 55 -1.91 -34.53 -16.60
N VAL A 56 -1.81 -33.74 -15.52
CA VAL A 56 -2.52 -34.00 -14.25
C VAL A 56 -4.03 -33.78 -14.42
N LYS A 57 -4.42 -32.84 -15.30
CA LYS A 57 -5.79 -32.63 -15.76
C LYS A 57 -5.84 -32.68 -17.27
N THR A 58 -6.78 -33.47 -17.80
CA THR A 58 -6.95 -33.66 -19.25
C THR A 58 -8.26 -33.09 -19.77
N ASP A 59 -9.00 -32.35 -18.94
CA ASP A 59 -10.36 -31.90 -19.25
C ASP A 59 -10.42 -30.83 -20.35
N MET A 60 -9.30 -30.16 -20.65
CA MET A 60 -9.23 -29.08 -21.65
C MET A 60 -7.94 -29.16 -22.47
N PRO A 61 -7.97 -28.73 -23.76
CA PRO A 61 -6.75 -28.62 -24.57
C PRO A 61 -5.84 -27.52 -24.03
N LEU A 62 -4.53 -27.76 -24.11
CA LEU A 62 -3.48 -26.84 -23.62
C LEU A 62 -3.61 -25.42 -24.22
N SER A 63 -4.06 -25.32 -25.48
CA SER A 63 -4.29 -24.04 -26.16
C SER A 63 -5.32 -23.18 -25.45
N THR A 64 -6.39 -23.77 -24.92
CA THR A 64 -7.42 -23.06 -24.17
C THR A 64 -6.90 -22.57 -22.83
N ALA A 65 -6.09 -23.35 -22.13
CA ALA A 65 -5.47 -22.95 -20.88
C ALA A 65 -4.51 -21.77 -21.05
N ILE A 66 -3.69 -21.78 -22.10
CA ILE A 66 -2.80 -20.68 -22.47
C ILE A 66 -3.61 -19.41 -22.80
N PHE A 67 -4.71 -19.56 -23.54
CA PHE A 67 -5.56 -18.43 -23.89
C PHE A 67 -6.21 -17.79 -22.65
N ILE A 68 -6.72 -18.59 -21.71
CA ILE A 68 -7.28 -18.12 -20.43
C ILE A 68 -6.20 -17.40 -19.63
N LEU A 69 -5.00 -17.95 -19.53
CA LEU A 69 -3.89 -17.35 -18.82
C LEU A 69 -3.50 -16.00 -19.42
N ALA A 70 -3.38 -15.93 -20.75
CA ALA A 70 -3.08 -14.69 -21.46
C ALA A 70 -4.17 -13.62 -21.24
N LEU A 71 -5.44 -14.02 -21.29
CA LEU A 71 -6.55 -13.10 -21.04
C LEU A 71 -6.52 -12.54 -19.62
N ILE A 72 -6.33 -13.38 -18.60
CA ILE A 72 -6.24 -12.96 -17.21
C ILE A 72 -5.03 -12.05 -17.00
N LEU A 73 -3.89 -12.33 -17.63
CA LEU A 73 -2.69 -11.48 -17.56
C LEU A 73 -2.96 -10.09 -18.14
N ILE A 74 -3.64 -10.00 -19.28
CA ILE A 74 -4.01 -8.71 -19.87
C ILE A 74 -4.94 -7.93 -18.94
N ILE A 75 -5.92 -8.60 -18.34
CA ILE A 75 -6.84 -7.98 -17.37
C ILE A 75 -6.08 -7.49 -16.14
N GLU A 76 -5.16 -8.27 -15.61
CA GLU A 76 -4.34 -7.88 -14.45
C GLU A 76 -3.48 -6.66 -14.75
N LEU A 77 -2.83 -6.63 -15.91
CA LEU A 77 -2.05 -5.46 -16.36
C LEU A 77 -2.93 -4.22 -16.50
N ALA A 78 -4.11 -4.35 -17.11
CA ALA A 78 -5.05 -3.24 -17.26
C ALA A 78 -5.53 -2.70 -15.90
N ILE A 79 -5.92 -3.58 -14.98
CA ILE A 79 -6.29 -3.20 -13.61
C ILE A 79 -5.12 -2.54 -12.89
N GLY A 80 -3.91 -3.06 -13.03
CA GLY A 80 -2.70 -2.52 -12.42
C GLY A 80 -2.37 -1.10 -12.91
N ILE A 81 -2.45 -0.85 -14.21
CA ILE A 81 -2.23 0.48 -14.80
C ILE A 81 -3.30 1.46 -14.33
N PHE A 82 -4.58 1.07 -14.41
CA PHE A 82 -5.71 1.89 -13.99
C PHE A 82 -5.65 2.22 -12.48
N SER A 83 -5.29 1.25 -11.65
CA SER A 83 -5.09 1.42 -10.23
C SER A 83 -3.99 2.45 -9.91
N ARG A 84 -2.85 2.39 -10.61
CA ARG A 84 -1.74 3.35 -10.42
C ARG A 84 -2.15 4.76 -10.84
N TRP A 85 -2.84 4.89 -11.97
CA TRP A 85 -3.32 6.16 -12.48
C TRP A 85 -4.31 6.83 -11.52
N ILE A 86 -5.29 6.09 -10.99
CA ILE A 86 -6.25 6.63 -10.01
C ILE A 86 -5.54 7.02 -8.71
N ARG A 87 -4.60 6.20 -8.21
CA ARG A 87 -3.82 6.56 -7.01
C ARG A 87 -3.05 7.85 -7.19
N ALA A 88 -2.38 8.02 -8.33
CA ALA A 88 -1.66 9.24 -8.63
C ALA A 88 -2.59 10.47 -8.66
N LEU A 89 -3.73 10.37 -9.34
CA LEU A 89 -4.74 11.44 -9.40
C LEU A 89 -5.28 11.81 -8.01
N LEU A 90 -5.65 10.81 -7.21
CA LEU A 90 -6.16 11.02 -5.86
C LEU A 90 -5.09 11.64 -4.95
N GLY A 91 -3.84 11.20 -5.07
CA GLY A 91 -2.70 11.75 -4.33
C GLY A 91 -2.48 13.23 -4.63
N VAL A 92 -2.37 13.60 -5.91
CA VAL A 92 -2.18 14.99 -6.34
C VAL A 92 -3.36 15.87 -5.90
N LYS A 93 -4.60 15.40 -6.07
CA LYS A 93 -5.80 16.14 -5.65
C LYS A 93 -5.85 16.39 -4.15
N ALA A 94 -5.45 15.40 -3.36
CA ALA A 94 -5.39 15.55 -1.91
C ALA A 94 -4.26 16.47 -1.47
N GLN A 95 -3.07 16.38 -2.09
CA GLN A 95 -1.94 17.27 -1.82
C GLN A 95 -2.32 18.73 -2.10
N ASN A 96 -2.90 19.00 -3.25
CA ASN A 96 -3.33 20.36 -3.63
C ASN A 96 -4.39 20.92 -2.67
N LYS A 97 -5.37 20.10 -2.28
CA LYS A 97 -6.39 20.51 -1.30
C LYS A 97 -5.78 20.83 0.06
N MET A 98 -4.82 20.04 0.51
CA MET A 98 -4.16 20.26 1.79
C MET A 98 -3.24 21.49 1.76
N ARG A 99 -2.49 21.67 0.69
CA ARG A 99 -1.65 22.88 0.46
C ARG A 99 -2.52 24.15 0.50
N LEU A 100 -3.62 24.16 -0.24
CA LEU A 100 -4.54 25.29 -0.27
C LEU A 100 -5.11 25.58 1.13
N HIS A 101 -5.49 24.55 1.87
CA HIS A 101 -6.02 24.72 3.23
C HIS A 101 -4.98 25.32 4.19
N ILE A 102 -3.75 24.84 4.14
CA ILE A 102 -2.64 25.38 4.96
C ILE A 102 -2.31 26.80 4.54
N PHE A 103 -2.22 27.06 3.23
CA PHE A 103 -1.94 28.40 2.70
C PHE A 103 -3.00 29.41 3.13
N THR A 104 -4.28 29.06 3.03
CA THR A 104 -5.38 29.93 3.49
C THR A 104 -5.29 30.21 5.00
N LYS A 105 -4.93 29.19 5.81
CA LYS A 105 -4.71 29.40 7.25
C LYS A 105 -3.51 30.30 7.54
N LEU A 106 -2.42 30.16 6.78
CA LEU A 106 -1.24 31.02 6.91
C LEU A 106 -1.55 32.48 6.55
N MET A 107 -2.30 32.71 5.48
CA MET A 107 -2.68 34.05 5.04
C MET A 107 -3.63 34.76 6.02
N ASN A 108 -4.46 34.00 6.71
CA ASN A 108 -5.38 34.52 7.76
C ASN A 108 -4.76 34.55 9.15
N GLY A 109 -3.49 34.14 9.29
CA GLY A 109 -2.75 34.15 10.56
C GLY A 109 -2.14 35.51 10.90
N GLU A 110 -1.76 35.72 12.15
CA GLU A 110 -1.08 36.93 12.60
C GLU A 110 0.31 37.07 11.96
N TRP A 111 0.55 38.17 11.25
CA TRP A 111 1.80 38.49 10.54
C TRP A 111 3.04 38.46 11.46
N ASN A 112 2.90 38.76 12.75
CA ASN A 112 4.00 38.76 13.71
C ASN A 112 4.55 37.34 13.98
N ALA A 113 3.72 36.32 13.94
CA ALA A 113 4.13 34.92 14.08
C ALA A 113 4.85 34.40 12.81
N LEU A 114 4.44 34.89 11.65
CA LEU A 114 5.03 34.50 10.35
C LEU A 114 6.43 35.14 10.13
N ARG A 115 6.68 36.32 10.63
CA ARG A 115 8.00 36.99 10.55
C ARG A 115 9.11 36.25 11.27
N ALA A 116 8.81 35.47 12.31
CA ALA A 116 9.79 34.65 13.03
C ALA A 116 10.31 33.46 12.21
N PHE A 117 9.63 33.10 11.12
CA PHE A 117 10.05 32.00 10.26
C PHE A 117 10.59 32.55 8.93
N HIS A 118 11.82 32.12 8.55
CA HIS A 118 12.35 32.40 7.23
C HIS A 118 11.42 31.79 6.17
N SER A 119 10.84 32.61 5.31
CA SER A 119 9.78 32.23 4.36
C SER A 119 10.15 31.02 3.47
N GLY A 120 11.39 30.91 3.03
CA GLY A 120 11.84 29.77 2.20
C GLY A 120 11.86 28.44 2.93
N ASN A 121 12.24 28.43 4.22
CA ASN A 121 12.26 27.22 5.03
C ASN A 121 10.84 26.75 5.41
N LEU A 122 9.92 27.72 5.61
CA LEU A 122 8.52 27.44 5.91
C LEU A 122 7.82 26.73 4.74
N ILE A 123 8.01 27.23 3.52
CA ILE A 123 7.41 26.64 2.31
C ILE A 123 7.93 25.22 2.07
N ASN A 124 9.23 25.02 2.18
CA ASN A 124 9.87 23.72 1.97
C ASN A 124 9.39 22.69 3.01
N ARG A 125 9.30 23.09 4.26
CA ARG A 125 8.81 22.26 5.36
C ARG A 125 7.33 21.93 5.20
N MET A 126 6.52 22.91 4.79
CA MET A 126 5.11 22.71 4.48
C MET A 126 4.94 21.69 3.34
N GLU A 127 5.74 21.75 2.29
CA GLU A 127 5.67 20.79 1.20
C GLU A 127 6.02 19.37 1.63
N GLN A 128 7.09 19.22 2.40
CA GLN A 128 7.51 17.91 2.92
C GLN A 128 6.47 17.31 3.86
N ASP A 129 5.95 18.11 4.80
CA ASP A 129 4.96 17.66 5.78
C ASP A 129 3.62 17.30 5.11
N VAL A 130 3.16 18.10 4.14
CA VAL A 130 1.94 17.81 3.36
C VAL A 130 2.10 16.52 2.57
N ASN A 131 3.20 16.37 1.85
CA ASN A 131 3.48 15.16 1.07
C ASN A 131 3.54 13.93 1.99
N GLY A 132 4.21 14.03 3.13
CA GLY A 132 4.32 12.94 4.11
C GLY A 132 2.96 12.51 4.66
N ILE A 133 2.12 13.45 5.09
CA ILE A 133 0.80 13.17 5.66
C ILE A 133 -0.14 12.59 4.59
N VAL A 134 -0.18 13.18 3.41
CA VAL A 134 -1.06 12.74 2.32
C VAL A 134 -0.67 11.34 1.84
N ASN A 135 0.62 11.10 1.62
CA ASN A 135 1.11 9.78 1.22
C ASN A 135 0.81 8.73 2.29
N PHE A 136 0.97 9.07 3.57
CA PHE A 136 0.63 8.15 4.64
C PHE A 136 -0.86 7.79 4.66
N LEU A 137 -1.75 8.78 4.54
CA LEU A 137 -3.20 8.57 4.63
C LEU A 137 -3.80 7.91 3.38
N ILE A 138 -3.31 8.27 2.18
CA ILE A 138 -3.92 7.85 0.91
C ILE A 138 -3.21 6.65 0.31
N GLU A 139 -1.93 6.46 0.59
CA GLU A 139 -1.14 5.38 0.01
C GLU A 139 -0.72 4.32 1.02
N SER A 140 -0.09 4.71 2.14
CA SER A 140 0.47 3.73 3.09
C SER A 140 -0.61 2.92 3.81
N ILE A 141 -1.69 3.55 4.29
CA ILE A 141 -2.78 2.84 4.99
C ILE A 141 -3.51 1.88 4.04
N PRO A 142 -4.00 2.31 2.85
CA PRO A 142 -4.63 1.39 1.91
C PRO A 142 -3.70 0.27 1.44
N SER A 143 -2.43 0.58 1.16
CA SER A 143 -1.43 -0.41 0.75
C SER A 143 -1.22 -1.49 1.81
N LEU A 144 -1.18 -1.11 3.09
CA LEU A 144 -1.04 -2.05 4.20
C LEU A 144 -2.24 -3.01 4.28
N VAL A 145 -3.45 -2.51 4.11
CA VAL A 145 -4.67 -3.34 4.07
C VAL A 145 -4.65 -4.28 2.87
N CYS A 146 -4.27 -3.79 1.68
CA CYS A 146 -4.17 -4.61 0.47
C CYS A 146 -3.09 -5.69 0.62
N THR A 147 -1.93 -5.37 1.22
CA THR A 147 -0.87 -6.34 1.50
C THR A 147 -1.33 -7.44 2.47
N LEU A 148 -2.06 -7.07 3.53
CA LEU A 148 -2.64 -8.04 4.45
C LEU A 148 -3.69 -8.93 3.75
N ALA A 149 -4.55 -8.35 2.92
CA ALA A 149 -5.53 -9.10 2.14
C ALA A 149 -4.85 -10.06 1.15
N GLN A 150 -3.81 -9.60 0.46
CA GLN A 150 -3.02 -10.43 -0.46
C GLN A 150 -2.32 -11.57 0.27
N PHE A 151 -1.69 -11.28 1.40
CA PHE A 151 -1.06 -12.30 2.23
C PHE A 151 -2.05 -13.36 2.70
N THR A 152 -3.20 -12.91 3.20
CA THR A 152 -4.27 -13.81 3.67
C THR A 152 -4.82 -14.65 2.51
N GLY A 153 -5.09 -14.04 1.36
CA GLY A 153 -5.56 -14.74 0.17
C GLY A 153 -4.55 -15.76 -0.35
N ALA A 154 -3.28 -15.40 -0.43
CA ALA A 154 -2.21 -16.32 -0.84
C ALA A 154 -2.02 -17.48 0.15
N PHE A 155 -2.13 -17.20 1.46
CA PHE A 155 -2.07 -18.23 2.48
C PHE A 155 -3.21 -19.25 2.34
N PHE A 156 -4.45 -18.78 2.21
CA PHE A 156 -5.58 -19.69 1.99
C PHE A 156 -5.45 -20.47 0.70
N PHE A 157 -5.00 -19.83 -0.37
CA PHE A 157 -4.77 -20.49 -1.64
C PHE A 157 -3.75 -21.63 -1.52
N LEU A 158 -2.61 -21.39 -0.86
CA LEU A 158 -1.59 -22.41 -0.59
C LEU A 158 -2.12 -23.51 0.34
N PHE A 159 -2.88 -23.15 1.36
CA PHE A 159 -3.43 -24.10 2.32
C PHE A 159 -4.40 -25.10 1.67
N PHE A 160 -5.20 -24.63 0.70
CA PHE A 160 -6.08 -25.52 -0.08
C PHE A 160 -5.34 -26.37 -1.10
N MET A 161 -4.17 -25.90 -1.56
CA MET A 161 -3.34 -26.69 -2.49
C MET A 161 -2.53 -27.76 -1.78
N ASP A 162 -1.77 -27.37 -0.77
CA ASP A 162 -0.89 -28.23 0.01
C ASP A 162 -0.68 -27.64 1.40
N LYS A 163 -1.16 -28.36 2.42
CA LYS A 163 -1.05 -27.96 3.82
C LYS A 163 0.42 -27.90 4.29
N GLN A 164 1.27 -28.81 3.79
CA GLN A 164 2.68 -28.85 4.18
C GLN A 164 3.43 -27.61 3.67
N LEU A 165 3.20 -27.23 2.40
CA LEU A 165 3.79 -26.04 1.81
C LEU A 165 3.31 -24.76 2.51
N ALA A 166 2.03 -24.68 2.85
CA ALA A 166 1.49 -23.52 3.59
C ALA A 166 2.16 -23.35 4.96
N CYS A 167 2.35 -24.45 5.71
CA CYS A 167 3.04 -24.42 7.00
C CYS A 167 4.51 -23.98 6.87
N ILE A 168 5.23 -24.47 5.86
CA ILE A 168 6.62 -24.10 5.62
C ILE A 168 6.74 -22.60 5.35
N VAL A 169 5.87 -22.04 4.49
CA VAL A 169 5.88 -20.60 4.15
C VAL A 169 5.62 -19.74 5.40
N VAL A 170 4.64 -20.12 6.25
CA VAL A 170 4.34 -19.39 7.49
C VAL A 170 5.52 -19.46 8.47
N LEU A 171 6.27 -20.57 8.52
CA LEU A 171 7.43 -20.72 9.39
C LEU A 171 8.64 -19.91 8.93
N ILE A 172 8.80 -19.75 7.62
CA ILE A 172 9.90 -19.00 7.02
C ILE A 172 9.72 -17.48 7.20
N LEU A 173 8.48 -16.98 7.18
CA LEU A 173 8.18 -15.54 7.29
C LEU A 173 8.75 -14.87 8.57
N PRO A 174 8.51 -15.38 9.78
CA PRO A 174 9.07 -14.80 11.00
C PRO A 174 10.61 -14.82 11.00
N PHE A 175 11.22 -15.83 10.38
CA PHE A 175 12.67 -15.92 10.22
C PHE A 175 13.22 -14.74 9.40
N PHE A 176 12.59 -14.41 8.26
CA PHE A 176 12.96 -13.25 7.45
C PHE A 176 12.77 -11.92 8.20
N VAL A 177 11.69 -11.78 8.97
CA VAL A 177 11.41 -10.57 9.77
C VAL A 177 12.49 -10.39 10.86
N ILE A 178 12.92 -11.47 11.52
CA ILE A 178 13.96 -11.43 12.54
C ILE A 178 15.30 -11.05 11.89
N CYS A 179 15.68 -11.71 10.79
CA CYS A 179 16.90 -11.40 10.05
C CYS A 179 16.92 -9.94 9.56
N SER A 180 15.82 -9.44 9.02
CA SER A 180 15.69 -8.05 8.58
C SER A 180 15.87 -7.06 9.74
N LYS A 181 15.25 -7.33 10.91
CA LYS A 181 15.44 -6.48 12.10
C LYS A 181 16.88 -6.48 12.60
N LEU A 182 17.55 -7.62 12.61
CA LEU A 182 18.97 -7.73 13.00
C LEU A 182 19.86 -6.95 12.03
N TYR A 183 19.61 -7.06 10.71
CA TYR A 183 20.34 -6.34 9.70
C TYR A 183 20.19 -4.82 9.83
N VAL A 184 18.96 -4.33 9.96
CA VAL A 184 18.67 -2.90 10.15
C VAL A 184 19.31 -2.37 11.44
N LYS A 185 19.26 -3.14 12.54
CA LYS A 185 19.91 -2.76 13.81
C LYS A 185 21.43 -2.64 13.66
N ARG A 186 22.05 -3.52 12.87
CA ARG A 186 23.49 -3.51 12.59
C ARG A 186 23.88 -2.31 11.71
N MET A 187 23.08 -2.01 10.67
CA MET A 187 23.30 -0.86 9.80
C MET A 187 23.20 0.48 10.56
N ARG A 188 22.21 0.64 11.43
CA ARG A 188 22.07 1.85 12.26
C ARG A 188 23.26 2.08 13.18
N LYS A 189 23.92 1.01 13.66
CA LYS A 189 25.11 1.11 14.49
C LYS A 189 26.35 1.61 13.73
N ILE A 190 26.40 1.30 12.42
CA ILE A 190 27.54 1.70 11.55
C ILE A 190 27.37 3.16 11.07
N THR A 191 26.15 3.63 10.88
CA THR A 191 25.87 5.00 10.39
C THR A 191 25.98 6.07 11.52
N HIS A 192 26.06 5.64 12.78
CA HIS A 192 26.15 6.55 13.96
C HIS A 192 27.58 6.69 14.50
N ASN A 193 28.56 6.03 13.90
CA ASN A 193 30.02 6.23 14.10
C ASN A 193 30.60 6.98 12.91
#